data_eb9a5bdaced89128221805c8eb2395ae
#
_entry.id   eb9a5bdaced89128221805c8eb2395ae
#
_cell.length_a   1.000
_cell.length_b   1.000
_cell.length_c   1.000
_cell.angle_alpha   90.00
_cell.angle_beta   90.00
_cell.angle_gamma   90.00
#
_symmetry.space_group_name_H-M   'P 1'
#
loop_
_entity.id
_entity.type
_entity.pdbx_description
1 polymer ?
#
loop_
_entity_poly.entity_id
_entity_poly.type
_entity_poly.pdbx_seq_one_letter_code
_entity_poly.pdbx_strand_id
1 'polypeptide(L)'
;DKAFNEALEVQRKMARDARDDKTGRPVIYNTRSIDLASLKVDEGAQGGKIAAMYPAHDAQPVESMEDGKKAAVITDVTAFHAEGGGQLGDTGRIIAPAGVMQVEITKKLPDGATIMIGTVTEGTVAVGDEVKFEIERGRKNDIARNHTATHLLHAALKQVLGDHVNQAGSYVGPDRLRFDFSHFSPVTEEELRRVEEIVNDQILAAKDVTIEE
;
A
#
# COMPACT_ATOMS: atom_id res chain seq x y z
N ASP A 1 21.56 14.37 -12.40
CA ASP A 1 20.26 14.94 -12.06
C ASP A 1 20.03 14.92 -10.56
N LYS A 2 20.20 16.12 -9.94
CA LYS A 2 20.17 16.25 -8.47
C LYS A 2 18.80 15.84 -7.90
N ALA A 3 17.71 16.28 -8.54
CA ALA A 3 16.33 15.97 -8.12
C ALA A 3 16.01 14.48 -8.22
N PHE A 4 16.50 13.77 -9.22
CA PHE A 4 16.35 12.33 -9.37
C PHE A 4 17.08 11.58 -8.24
N ASN A 5 18.30 11.98 -7.92
CA ASN A 5 19.09 11.36 -6.86
C ASN A 5 18.48 11.63 -5.47
N GLU A 6 17.96 12.84 -5.23
CA GLU A 6 17.24 13.17 -4.00
C GLU A 6 15.96 12.33 -3.84
N ALA A 7 15.17 12.17 -4.91
CA ALA A 7 13.98 11.33 -4.91
C ALA A 7 14.33 9.83 -4.69
N LEU A 8 15.43 9.36 -5.29
CA LEU A 8 15.92 8.00 -5.12
C LEU A 8 16.42 7.76 -3.68
N GLU A 9 17.08 8.73 -3.07
CA GLU A 9 17.52 8.64 -1.66
C GLU A 9 16.34 8.66 -0.69
N VAL A 10 15.31 9.47 -0.95
CA VAL A 10 14.06 9.45 -0.17
C VAL A 10 13.38 8.09 -0.28
N GLN A 11 13.29 7.52 -1.49
CA GLN A 11 12.72 6.20 -1.71
C GLN A 11 13.55 5.09 -1.04
N ARG A 12 14.88 5.17 -1.12
CA ARG A 12 15.78 4.24 -0.42
C ARG A 12 15.67 4.37 1.10
N LYS A 13 15.46 5.58 1.62
CA LYS A 13 15.23 5.83 3.04
C LYS A 13 13.90 5.23 3.47
N MET A 14 12.81 5.49 2.75
CA MET A 14 11.50 4.88 3.01
C MET A 14 11.55 3.35 2.95
N ALA A 15 12.28 2.78 1.97
CA ALA A 15 12.47 1.33 1.86
C ALA A 15 13.36 0.77 2.99
N ARG A 16 14.29 1.55 3.55
CA ARG A 16 15.08 1.17 4.72
C ARG A 16 14.28 1.30 6.01
N ASP A 17 13.49 2.36 6.15
CA ASP A 17 12.64 2.60 7.32
C ASP A 17 11.47 1.59 7.38
N ALA A 18 11.11 1.00 6.24
CA ALA A 18 10.19 -0.14 6.14
C ALA A 18 10.87 -1.51 6.41
N ARG A 19 12.20 -1.55 6.59
CA ARG A 19 12.95 -2.74 6.99
C ARG A 19 13.22 -2.65 8.48
N ASP A 20 12.40 -3.30 9.26
CA ASP A 20 12.13 -2.94 10.63
C ASP A 20 12.75 -3.84 11.69
N ASP A 21 13.91 -4.41 11.48
CA ASP A 21 14.72 -4.83 12.62
C ASP A 21 16.03 -4.02 12.68
N LYS A 22 16.71 -4.05 13.83
CA LYS A 22 18.01 -3.39 14.04
C LYS A 22 19.10 -3.86 13.07
N THR A 23 18.84 -4.92 12.29
CA THR A 23 19.73 -5.54 11.30
C THR A 23 19.35 -5.20 9.87
N GLY A 24 18.23 -4.47 9.65
CA GLY A 24 17.71 -4.11 8.33
C GLY A 24 17.05 -5.28 7.57
N ARG A 25 16.70 -6.37 8.28
CA ARG A 25 15.95 -7.50 7.73
C ARG A 25 14.46 -7.31 7.97
N PRO A 26 13.57 -7.83 7.08
CA PRO A 26 12.15 -7.79 7.33
C PRO A 26 11.81 -8.62 8.57
N VAL A 27 10.97 -8.07 9.45
CA VAL A 27 10.44 -8.82 10.61
C VAL A 27 9.51 -9.91 10.10
N ILE A 28 9.73 -11.15 10.54
CA ILE A 28 8.85 -12.29 10.28
C ILE A 28 8.00 -12.51 11.51
N TYR A 29 6.78 -11.96 11.50
CA TYR A 29 5.85 -12.09 12.62
C TYR A 29 5.41 -13.54 12.83
N ASN A 30 5.31 -13.97 14.10
CA ASN A 30 4.90 -15.31 14.45
C ASN A 30 3.37 -15.42 14.48
N THR A 31 2.79 -15.81 13.35
CA THR A 31 1.33 -15.96 13.14
C THR A 31 0.77 -17.35 13.49
N ARG A 32 1.57 -18.24 14.08
CA ARG A 32 1.16 -19.64 14.35
C ARG A 32 -0.04 -19.78 15.25
N SER A 33 -0.31 -18.79 16.10
CA SER A 33 -1.48 -18.78 17.00
C SER A 33 -2.75 -18.21 16.36
N ILE A 34 -2.68 -17.75 15.10
CA ILE A 34 -3.81 -17.12 14.40
C ILE A 34 -4.43 -18.15 13.46
N ASP A 35 -5.75 -18.25 13.47
CA ASP A 35 -6.49 -18.96 12.42
C ASP A 35 -6.53 -18.11 11.16
N LEU A 36 -5.54 -18.28 10.29
CA LEU A 36 -5.39 -17.52 9.03
C LEU A 36 -6.59 -17.69 8.09
N ALA A 37 -7.30 -18.84 8.17
CA ALA A 37 -8.47 -19.09 7.32
C ALA A 37 -9.68 -18.24 7.72
N SER A 38 -9.70 -17.73 8.95
CA SER A 38 -10.76 -16.85 9.45
C SER A 38 -10.55 -15.38 9.04
N LEU A 39 -9.35 -15.00 8.62
CA LEU A 39 -9.02 -13.61 8.29
C LEU A 39 -9.63 -13.20 6.94
N LYS A 40 -10.21 -12.00 6.89
CA LYS A 40 -10.87 -11.47 5.69
C LYS A 40 -10.37 -10.06 5.35
N VAL A 41 -10.32 -9.78 4.06
CA VAL A 41 -10.17 -8.42 3.54
C VAL A 41 -11.52 -8.01 2.98
N ASP A 42 -12.12 -6.96 3.55
CA ASP A 42 -13.37 -6.37 3.09
C ASP A 42 -13.22 -4.85 3.14
N GLU A 43 -12.96 -4.23 1.99
CA GLU A 43 -12.73 -2.78 1.88
C GLU A 43 -13.96 -1.93 2.28
N GLY A 44 -15.14 -2.56 2.42
CA GLY A 44 -16.36 -1.94 2.95
C GLY A 44 -16.50 -2.02 4.47
N ALA A 45 -15.68 -2.83 5.14
CA ALA A 45 -15.76 -3.02 6.58
C ALA A 45 -15.55 -1.71 7.35
N GLN A 46 -16.40 -1.46 8.34
CA GLN A 46 -16.29 -0.30 9.22
C GLN A 46 -15.44 -0.57 10.46
N GLY A 47 -15.13 -1.82 10.73
CA GLY A 47 -14.35 -2.27 11.87
C GLY A 47 -14.10 -3.77 11.85
N GLY A 48 -13.42 -4.26 12.87
CA GLY A 48 -13.09 -5.66 13.08
C GLY A 48 -12.58 -5.88 14.50
N LYS A 49 -12.12 -7.09 14.79
CA LYS A 49 -11.54 -7.46 16.08
C LYS A 49 -10.05 -7.71 15.95
N ILE A 50 -9.25 -7.18 16.87
CA ILE A 50 -7.81 -7.43 16.89
C ILE A 50 -7.55 -8.90 17.22
N ALA A 51 -7.03 -9.64 16.25
CA ALA A 51 -6.70 -11.05 16.35
C ALA A 51 -5.29 -11.28 16.90
N ALA A 52 -4.34 -10.38 16.57
CA ALA A 52 -2.99 -10.43 17.09
C ALA A 52 -2.31 -9.06 17.03
N MET A 53 -1.33 -8.88 17.91
CA MET A 53 -0.53 -7.66 18.01
C MET A 53 0.93 -7.99 18.30
N TYR A 54 1.82 -7.19 17.73
CA TYR A 54 3.27 -7.31 17.89
C TYR A 54 3.90 -5.92 18.07
N PRO A 55 5.03 -5.79 18.79
CA PRO A 55 5.88 -4.63 18.60
C PRO A 55 6.37 -4.58 17.15
N ALA A 56 6.41 -3.41 16.51
CA ALA A 56 6.74 -3.31 15.08
C ALA A 56 8.10 -3.94 14.71
N HIS A 57 9.01 -4.05 15.68
CA HIS A 57 10.38 -4.56 15.50
C HIS A 57 10.62 -5.93 16.13
N ASP A 58 9.56 -6.60 16.60
CA ASP A 58 9.66 -7.90 17.27
C ASP A 58 8.62 -8.87 16.70
N ALA A 59 9.05 -10.11 16.49
CA ALA A 59 8.19 -11.19 15.99
C ALA A 59 7.31 -11.83 17.05
N GLN A 60 7.51 -11.51 18.33
CA GLN A 60 6.76 -12.10 19.44
C GLN A 60 5.47 -11.33 19.71
N PRO A 61 4.32 -12.03 19.79
CA PRO A 61 3.06 -11.38 20.07
C PRO A 61 3.01 -10.79 21.48
N VAL A 62 2.21 -9.72 21.62
CA VAL A 62 1.92 -9.05 22.89
C VAL A 62 0.42 -8.88 23.04
N GLU A 63 -0.07 -8.77 24.29
CA GLU A 63 -1.49 -8.60 24.59
C GLU A 63 -1.98 -7.16 24.37
N SER A 64 -1.10 -6.17 24.58
CA SER A 64 -1.48 -4.76 24.43
C SER A 64 -0.28 -3.86 24.14
N MET A 65 -0.55 -2.68 23.59
CA MET A 65 0.44 -1.63 23.35
C MET A 65 -0.10 -0.28 23.81
N GLU A 66 0.77 0.49 24.44
CA GLU A 66 0.48 1.81 25.00
C GLU A 66 0.90 2.94 24.05
N ASP A 67 0.41 4.13 24.36
CA ASP A 67 0.75 5.38 23.67
C ASP A 67 2.27 5.55 23.44
N GLY A 68 2.62 6.09 22.27
CA GLY A 68 4.00 6.30 21.81
C GLY A 68 4.72 5.03 21.31
N LYS A 69 4.11 3.85 21.40
CA LYS A 69 4.73 2.59 20.94
C LYS A 69 4.36 2.27 19.49
N LYS A 70 5.35 1.76 18.75
CA LYS A 70 5.12 1.21 17.41
C LYS A 70 4.60 -0.22 17.48
N ALA A 71 3.43 -0.42 16.91
CA ALA A 71 2.71 -1.69 16.88
C ALA A 71 2.48 -2.20 15.46
N ALA A 72 2.36 -3.51 15.34
CA ALA A 72 1.88 -4.20 14.16
C ALA A 72 0.66 -5.04 14.54
N VAL A 73 -0.46 -4.85 13.85
CA VAL A 73 -1.77 -5.39 14.22
C VAL A 73 -2.35 -6.21 13.08
N ILE A 74 -2.93 -7.36 13.42
CA ILE A 74 -3.75 -8.18 12.52
C ILE A 74 -5.16 -8.21 13.10
N THR A 75 -6.17 -7.94 12.25
CA THR A 75 -7.59 -8.03 12.62
C THR A 75 -8.26 -9.20 11.89
N ASP A 76 -9.34 -9.72 12.42
CA ASP A 76 -10.15 -10.77 11.78
C ASP A 76 -10.73 -10.32 10.43
N VAL A 77 -11.18 -9.08 10.36
CA VAL A 77 -11.56 -8.39 9.12
C VAL A 77 -10.75 -7.10 9.02
N THR A 78 -10.30 -6.74 7.81
CA THR A 78 -9.67 -5.43 7.57
C THR A 78 -10.22 -4.77 6.31
N ALA A 79 -10.40 -3.44 6.38
CA ALA A 79 -10.73 -2.59 5.23
C ALA A 79 -9.49 -1.95 4.59
N PHE A 80 -8.31 -2.11 5.19
CA PHE A 80 -7.07 -1.55 4.69
C PHE A 80 -6.51 -2.40 3.54
N HIS A 81 -6.32 -1.79 2.38
CA HIS A 81 -5.65 -2.42 1.25
C HIS A 81 -4.15 -2.57 1.53
N ALA A 82 -3.64 -3.78 1.39
CA ALA A 82 -2.22 -4.07 1.59
C ALA A 82 -1.38 -3.67 0.36
N GLU A 83 -0.14 -3.24 0.60
CA GLU A 83 0.84 -2.99 -0.46
C GLU A 83 1.01 -4.22 -1.35
N GLY A 84 0.96 -4.02 -2.67
CA GLY A 84 1.13 -5.08 -3.65
C GLY A 84 1.16 -4.57 -5.08
N GLY A 85 1.83 -5.29 -5.98
CA GLY A 85 1.89 -4.93 -7.41
C GLY A 85 2.51 -3.55 -7.71
N GLY A 86 3.30 -3.01 -6.77
CA GLY A 86 3.86 -1.65 -6.87
C GLY A 86 2.96 -0.56 -6.30
N GLN A 87 1.72 -0.87 -5.90
CA GLN A 87 0.83 0.05 -5.22
C GLN A 87 1.14 0.10 -3.72
N LEU A 88 1.22 1.31 -3.16
CA LEU A 88 1.33 1.51 -1.72
C LEU A 88 0.05 1.10 -0.99
N GLY A 89 0.21 0.54 0.20
CA GLY A 89 -0.89 0.17 1.08
C GLY A 89 -1.62 1.38 1.67
N ASP A 90 -2.84 1.15 2.15
CA ASP A 90 -3.64 2.17 2.81
C ASP A 90 -3.02 2.62 4.14
N THR A 91 -3.30 3.87 4.49
CA THR A 91 -3.03 4.50 5.79
C THR A 91 -4.33 4.96 6.44
N GLY A 92 -4.28 5.26 7.75
CA GLY A 92 -5.48 5.69 8.46
C GLY A 92 -5.37 5.45 9.95
N ARG A 93 -6.50 5.21 10.63
CA ARG A 93 -6.55 4.98 12.07
C ARG A 93 -7.33 3.71 12.40
N ILE A 94 -6.88 3.02 13.44
CA ILE A 94 -7.60 1.98 14.15
C ILE A 94 -8.03 2.57 15.48
N ILE A 95 -9.33 2.64 15.73
CA ILE A 95 -9.92 3.21 16.94
C ILE A 95 -10.44 2.07 17.81
N ALA A 96 -9.74 1.82 18.91
CA ALA A 96 -10.09 0.86 19.95
C ALA A 96 -10.87 1.53 21.08
N PRO A 97 -11.53 0.76 21.97
CA PRO A 97 -12.29 1.31 23.10
C PRO A 97 -11.46 2.19 24.05
N ALA A 98 -10.17 1.87 24.23
CA ALA A 98 -9.28 2.55 25.16
C ALA A 98 -8.08 3.26 24.50
N GLY A 99 -8.03 3.31 23.16
CA GLY A 99 -6.88 3.91 22.47
C GLY A 99 -7.06 4.05 20.98
N VAL A 100 -6.08 4.73 20.36
CA VAL A 100 -6.03 4.96 18.91
C VAL A 100 -4.65 4.59 18.38
N MET A 101 -4.61 3.86 17.27
CA MET A 101 -3.39 3.59 16.53
C MET A 101 -3.43 4.27 15.17
N GLN A 102 -2.43 5.08 14.85
CA GLN A 102 -2.20 5.61 13.51
C GLN A 102 -1.53 4.53 12.66
N VAL A 103 -2.20 4.08 11.60
CA VAL A 103 -1.67 3.13 10.62
C VAL A 103 -0.83 3.88 9.59
N GLU A 104 0.44 3.53 9.50
CA GLU A 104 1.42 4.14 8.60
C GLU A 104 1.68 3.26 7.37
N ILE A 105 1.61 1.93 7.54
CA ILE A 105 1.91 0.94 6.51
C ILE A 105 0.94 -0.22 6.63
N THR A 106 0.41 -0.69 5.50
CA THR A 106 -0.36 -1.93 5.42
C THR A 106 0.31 -2.88 4.43
N LYS A 107 0.66 -4.08 4.90
CA LYS A 107 1.39 -5.09 4.12
C LYS A 107 0.66 -6.43 4.13
N LYS A 108 0.96 -7.26 3.12
CA LYS A 108 0.59 -8.67 3.11
C LYS A 108 1.77 -9.51 3.58
N LEU A 109 1.53 -10.38 4.55
CA LEU A 109 2.52 -11.33 5.03
C LEU A 109 2.65 -12.53 4.07
N PRO A 110 3.76 -13.30 4.13
CA PRO A 110 3.95 -14.48 3.26
C PRO A 110 2.87 -15.55 3.41
N ASP A 111 2.24 -15.63 4.57
CA ASP A 111 1.13 -16.55 4.86
C ASP A 111 -0.26 -16.05 4.41
N GLY A 112 -0.29 -14.84 3.82
CA GLY A 112 -1.50 -14.21 3.27
C GLY A 112 -2.22 -13.27 4.22
N ALA A 113 -1.87 -13.21 5.49
CA ALA A 113 -2.47 -12.25 6.43
C ALA A 113 -2.12 -10.80 6.06
N THR A 114 -3.06 -9.89 6.30
CA THR A 114 -2.82 -8.45 6.20
C THR A 114 -2.42 -7.89 7.56
N ILE A 115 -1.29 -7.22 7.62
CA ILE A 115 -0.78 -6.58 8.84
C ILE A 115 -0.73 -5.07 8.67
N MET A 116 -1.21 -4.36 9.68
CA MET A 116 -1.22 -2.91 9.76
C MET A 116 -0.17 -2.47 10.78
N ILE A 117 0.80 -1.67 10.34
CA ILE A 117 1.95 -1.23 11.14
C ILE A 117 1.83 0.28 11.34
N GLY A 118 2.08 0.73 12.57
CA GLY A 118 2.01 2.15 12.88
C GLY A 118 2.31 2.45 14.34
N THR A 119 1.83 3.57 14.83
CA THR A 119 2.10 4.07 16.18
C THR A 119 0.80 4.19 16.96
N VAL A 120 0.75 3.67 18.20
CA VAL A 120 -0.33 4.00 19.13
C VAL A 120 -0.16 5.47 19.53
N THR A 121 -1.15 6.29 19.24
CA THR A 121 -1.09 7.75 19.43
C THR A 121 -1.90 8.22 20.63
N GLU A 122 -2.77 7.37 21.15
CA GLU A 122 -3.60 7.66 22.32
C GLU A 122 -3.90 6.37 23.09
N GLY A 123 -3.77 6.39 24.39
CA GLY A 123 -4.22 5.36 25.32
C GLY A 123 -3.58 3.99 25.11
N THR A 124 -4.39 2.94 25.07
CA THR A 124 -3.95 1.55 24.94
C THR A 124 -4.82 0.81 23.93
N VAL A 125 -4.17 0.01 23.10
CA VAL A 125 -4.83 -0.90 22.15
C VAL A 125 -4.46 -2.32 22.55
N ALA A 126 -5.43 -3.26 22.55
CA ALA A 126 -5.23 -4.62 23.04
C ALA A 126 -5.81 -5.68 22.07
N VAL A 127 -5.24 -6.90 22.18
CA VAL A 127 -5.80 -8.09 21.49
C VAL A 127 -7.21 -8.35 22.02
N GLY A 128 -8.11 -8.62 21.10
CA GLY A 128 -9.54 -8.84 21.41
C GLY A 128 -10.41 -7.59 21.37
N ASP A 129 -9.82 -6.39 21.25
CA ASP A 129 -10.58 -5.15 21.08
C ASP A 129 -11.41 -5.18 19.79
N GLU A 130 -12.67 -4.78 19.90
CA GLU A 130 -13.53 -4.42 18.78
C GLU A 130 -13.14 -2.99 18.33
N VAL A 131 -12.67 -2.86 17.10
CA VAL A 131 -12.11 -1.61 16.60
C VAL A 131 -12.89 -1.05 15.42
N LYS A 132 -12.83 0.27 15.24
CA LYS A 132 -13.33 0.95 14.04
C LYS A 132 -12.16 1.35 13.14
N PHE A 133 -12.38 1.32 11.82
CA PHE A 133 -11.42 1.73 10.81
C PHE A 133 -11.75 3.11 10.26
N GLU A 134 -10.75 3.97 10.24
CA GLU A 134 -10.81 5.26 9.53
C GLU A 134 -9.68 5.30 8.51
N ILE A 135 -9.99 4.95 7.25
CA ILE A 135 -9.03 5.01 6.16
C ILE A 135 -8.87 6.46 5.69
N GLU A 136 -7.64 6.85 5.40
CA GLU A 136 -7.30 8.16 4.82
C GLU A 136 -7.80 8.25 3.36
N ARG A 137 -9.07 8.61 3.21
CA ARG A 137 -9.79 8.61 1.91
C ARG A 137 -9.13 9.47 0.85
N GLY A 138 -8.59 10.64 1.22
CA GLY A 138 -7.88 11.52 0.28
C GLY A 138 -6.72 10.79 -0.39
N ARG A 139 -5.82 10.24 0.43
CA ARG A 139 -4.66 9.48 -0.02
C ARG A 139 -5.06 8.22 -0.83
N LYS A 140 -6.06 7.46 -0.38
CA LYS A 140 -6.58 6.29 -1.11
C LYS A 140 -7.08 6.69 -2.50
N ASN A 141 -7.83 7.79 -2.62
CA ASN A 141 -8.33 8.27 -3.90
C ASN A 141 -7.20 8.75 -4.83
N ASP A 142 -6.14 9.38 -4.29
CA ASP A 142 -4.96 9.79 -5.07
C ASP A 142 -4.24 8.57 -5.64
N ILE A 143 -4.03 7.53 -4.83
CA ILE A 143 -3.47 6.25 -5.26
C ILE A 143 -4.34 5.61 -6.35
N ALA A 144 -5.66 5.58 -6.18
CA ALA A 144 -6.59 5.01 -7.16
C ALA A 144 -6.52 5.74 -8.51
N ARG A 145 -6.40 7.09 -8.51
CA ARG A 145 -6.19 7.87 -9.74
C ARG A 145 -4.88 7.51 -10.42
N ASN A 146 -3.79 7.43 -9.68
CA ASN A 146 -2.48 7.06 -10.22
C ASN A 146 -2.44 5.60 -10.70
N HIS A 147 -3.18 4.69 -10.05
CA HIS A 147 -3.32 3.31 -10.51
C HIS A 147 -4.03 3.26 -11.87
N THR A 148 -5.17 3.92 -12.01
CA THR A 148 -5.88 4.04 -13.29
C THR A 148 -5.00 4.68 -14.37
N ALA A 149 -4.31 5.78 -14.05
CA ALA A 149 -3.38 6.43 -14.96
C ALA A 149 -2.24 5.51 -15.42
N THR A 150 -1.77 4.59 -14.55
CA THR A 150 -0.76 3.58 -14.92
C THR A 150 -1.28 2.64 -16.02
N HIS A 151 -2.53 2.18 -15.92
CA HIS A 151 -3.14 1.34 -16.96
C HIS A 151 -3.33 2.09 -18.26
N LEU A 152 -3.80 3.34 -18.21
CA LEU A 152 -3.95 4.19 -19.39
C LEU A 152 -2.60 4.43 -20.07
N LEU A 153 -1.56 4.73 -19.29
CA LEU A 153 -0.20 4.91 -19.78
C LEU A 153 0.32 3.64 -20.47
N HIS A 154 0.15 2.46 -19.86
CA HIS A 154 0.57 1.19 -20.47
C HIS A 154 -0.14 0.94 -21.80
N ALA A 155 -1.46 1.16 -21.86
CA ALA A 155 -2.23 1.01 -23.09
C ALA A 155 -1.78 1.99 -24.19
N ALA A 156 -1.55 3.26 -23.84
CA ALA A 156 -1.07 4.28 -24.76
C ALA A 156 0.36 3.96 -25.27
N LEU A 157 1.27 3.53 -24.40
CA LEU A 157 2.60 3.09 -24.80
C LEU A 157 2.56 1.93 -25.79
N LYS A 158 1.70 0.92 -25.56
CA LYS A 158 1.50 -0.18 -26.53
C LYS A 158 0.96 0.33 -27.87
N GLN A 159 0.01 1.24 -27.84
CA GLN A 159 -0.58 1.78 -29.06
C GLN A 159 0.42 2.58 -29.90
N VAL A 160 1.35 3.30 -29.27
CA VAL A 160 2.32 4.17 -29.96
C VAL A 160 3.60 3.43 -30.31
N LEU A 161 4.14 2.61 -29.39
CA LEU A 161 5.44 1.97 -29.53
C LEU A 161 5.34 0.52 -30.03
N GLY A 162 4.18 -0.13 -29.85
CA GLY A 162 3.92 -1.49 -30.29
C GLY A 162 3.70 -2.49 -29.15
N ASP A 163 3.20 -3.68 -29.50
CA ASP A 163 2.75 -4.73 -28.56
C ASP A 163 3.89 -5.36 -27.74
N HIS A 164 5.15 -5.15 -28.11
CA HIS A 164 6.32 -5.60 -27.36
C HIS A 164 6.55 -4.87 -26.02
N VAL A 165 5.85 -3.74 -25.81
CA VAL A 165 5.92 -2.99 -24.56
C VAL A 165 5.30 -3.82 -23.44
N ASN A 166 6.16 -4.32 -22.54
CA ASN A 166 5.76 -5.08 -21.38
C ASN A 166 6.24 -4.38 -20.11
N GLN A 167 5.43 -4.49 -19.05
CA GLN A 167 5.78 -3.96 -17.75
C GLN A 167 6.99 -4.69 -17.18
N ALA A 168 8.03 -3.95 -16.79
CA ALA A 168 9.20 -4.43 -16.07
C ALA A 168 9.14 -4.10 -14.57
N GLY A 169 8.45 -3.01 -14.22
CA GLY A 169 8.23 -2.59 -12.85
C GLY A 169 7.13 -1.53 -12.75
N SER A 170 6.61 -1.33 -11.54
CA SER A 170 5.61 -0.30 -11.26
C SER A 170 5.78 0.26 -9.86
N TYR A 171 5.41 1.52 -9.70
CA TYR A 171 5.19 2.17 -8.41
C TYR A 171 3.96 3.06 -8.52
N VAL A 172 3.03 2.93 -7.58
CA VAL A 172 1.80 3.71 -7.52
C VAL A 172 1.63 4.28 -6.11
N GLY A 173 1.87 5.56 -5.96
CA GLY A 173 1.72 6.33 -4.73
C GLY A 173 0.68 7.43 -4.86
N PRO A 174 0.43 8.21 -3.80
CA PRO A 174 -0.52 9.32 -3.84
C PRO A 174 -0.02 10.51 -4.67
N ASP A 175 1.28 10.72 -4.72
CA ASP A 175 1.95 11.86 -5.35
C ASP A 175 2.39 11.62 -6.79
N ARG A 176 2.62 10.34 -7.15
CA ARG A 176 3.11 9.96 -8.47
C ARG A 176 2.92 8.47 -8.75
N LEU A 177 3.05 8.15 -10.03
CA LEU A 177 3.30 6.79 -10.51
C LEU A 177 4.70 6.70 -11.16
N ARG A 178 5.24 5.47 -11.24
CA ARG A 178 6.37 5.11 -12.08
C ARG A 178 6.01 3.82 -12.81
N PHE A 179 6.25 3.81 -14.11
CA PHE A 179 6.03 2.64 -14.95
C PHE A 179 7.30 2.32 -15.71
N ASP A 180 7.95 1.21 -15.36
CA ASP A 180 9.15 0.72 -16.03
C ASP A 180 8.72 -0.29 -17.10
N PHE A 181 9.19 -0.14 -18.32
CA PHE A 181 8.80 -0.99 -19.43
C PHE A 181 9.98 -1.31 -20.36
N SER A 182 9.82 -2.41 -21.13
CA SER A 182 10.80 -2.82 -22.16
C SER A 182 10.55 -2.12 -23.48
N HIS A 183 11.60 -1.53 -24.06
CA HIS A 183 11.59 -0.95 -25.41
C HIS A 183 12.99 -1.01 -26.02
N PHE A 184 13.08 -1.04 -27.36
CA PHE A 184 14.35 -1.28 -28.08
C PHE A 184 15.20 -0.04 -28.27
N SER A 185 14.60 1.16 -28.20
CA SER A 185 15.25 2.44 -28.45
C SER A 185 14.72 3.50 -27.48
N PRO A 186 15.43 4.63 -27.31
CA PRO A 186 14.88 5.77 -26.60
C PRO A 186 13.57 6.24 -27.25
N VAL A 187 12.56 6.53 -26.40
CA VAL A 187 11.29 7.08 -26.86
C VAL A 187 11.51 8.52 -27.34
N THR A 188 11.02 8.84 -28.53
CA THR A 188 11.14 10.16 -29.14
C THR A 188 10.18 11.16 -28.50
N GLU A 189 10.46 12.46 -28.65
CA GLU A 189 9.55 13.52 -28.17
C GLU A 189 8.17 13.48 -28.84
N GLU A 190 8.10 13.07 -30.11
CA GLU A 190 6.85 12.92 -30.84
C GLU A 190 6.01 11.76 -30.29
N GLU A 191 6.64 10.62 -30.02
CA GLU A 191 5.98 9.45 -29.40
C GLU A 191 5.50 9.79 -27.99
N LEU A 192 6.32 10.48 -27.18
CA LEU A 192 5.91 10.92 -25.84
C LEU A 192 4.70 11.85 -25.88
N ARG A 193 4.69 12.82 -26.81
CA ARG A 193 3.55 13.72 -26.99
C ARG A 193 2.29 12.95 -27.38
N ARG A 194 2.44 11.96 -28.28
CA ARG A 194 1.30 11.13 -28.70
C ARG A 194 0.77 10.27 -27.56
N VAL A 195 1.64 9.70 -26.73
CA VAL A 195 1.24 8.97 -25.51
C VAL A 195 0.47 9.88 -24.55
N GLU A 196 0.98 11.09 -24.31
CA GLU A 196 0.33 12.08 -23.43
C GLU A 196 -1.06 12.49 -23.95
N GLU A 197 -1.19 12.76 -25.24
CA GLU A 197 -2.49 13.06 -25.86
C GLU A 197 -3.49 11.93 -25.64
N ILE A 198 -3.11 10.68 -25.92
CA ILE A 198 -3.99 9.50 -25.75
C ILE A 198 -4.43 9.36 -24.30
N VAL A 199 -3.51 9.46 -23.34
CA VAL A 199 -3.83 9.34 -21.91
C VAL A 199 -4.79 10.45 -21.48
N ASN A 200 -4.54 11.70 -21.86
CA ASN A 200 -5.39 12.83 -21.52
C ASN A 200 -6.78 12.72 -22.14
N ASP A 201 -6.87 12.28 -23.41
CA ASP A 201 -8.16 12.05 -24.08
C ASP A 201 -9.00 11.00 -23.33
N GLN A 202 -8.39 9.90 -22.87
CA GLN A 202 -9.09 8.87 -22.10
C GLN A 202 -9.53 9.38 -20.71
N ILE A 203 -8.71 10.17 -20.04
CA ILE A 203 -9.07 10.79 -18.75
C ILE A 203 -10.27 11.74 -18.95
N LEU A 204 -10.22 12.60 -19.96
CA LEU A 204 -11.29 13.57 -20.26
C LEU A 204 -12.58 12.88 -20.74
N ALA A 205 -12.48 11.73 -21.40
CA ALA A 205 -13.63 10.95 -21.82
C ALA A 205 -14.43 10.36 -20.65
N ALA A 206 -13.84 10.30 -19.44
CA ALA A 206 -14.46 9.88 -18.18
C ALA A 206 -15.35 8.62 -18.32
N LYS A 207 -14.82 7.59 -18.99
CA LYS A 207 -15.55 6.35 -19.25
C LYS A 207 -15.74 5.55 -17.96
N ASP A 208 -16.91 4.92 -17.83
CA ASP A 208 -17.16 3.96 -16.76
C ASP A 208 -16.23 2.74 -16.90
N VAL A 209 -15.75 2.23 -15.76
CA VAL A 209 -14.97 1.00 -15.68
C VAL A 209 -15.91 -0.15 -15.31
N THR A 210 -16.00 -1.14 -16.18
CA THR A 210 -16.75 -2.38 -15.92
C THR A 210 -15.74 -3.47 -15.54
N ILE A 211 -16.00 -4.21 -14.46
CA ILE A 211 -15.24 -5.39 -14.08
C ILE A 211 -16.10 -6.60 -14.37
N GLU A 212 -15.64 -7.47 -15.26
CA GLU A 212 -16.27 -8.75 -15.56
C GLU A 212 -15.42 -9.85 -14.91
N GLU A 213 -16.08 -10.77 -14.16
CA GLU A 213 -15.45 -11.95 -13.53
C GLU A 213 -15.50 -13.15 -14.49
#